data_b10c39b4c35377d9a6f2417482c8d711
#
_entry.id   b10c39b4c35377d9a6f2417482c8d711
#
_cell.length_a   1.000
_cell.length_b   1.000
_cell.length_c   1.000
_cell.angle_alpha   90.00
_cell.angle_beta   90.00
_cell.angle_gamma   90.00
#
_symmetry.space_group_name_H-M   'P 1'
#
loop_
_entity.id
_entity.type
_entity.pdbx_description
1 polymer ?
#
loop_
_entity_poly.entity_id
_entity_poly.type
_entity_poly.pdbx_seq_one_letter_code
_entity_poly.pdbx_strand_id
1 'polypeptide(L)'
;NKLINTYLTSMEFYVNFTLDEKFSETIKSRFRDEFTYESFSEGEKMRIDLALLFTWRAVAKMKNSTNTNLLMLDEIFDSSLDSTGTDEFLKILNTLGDENVFVISHKQDMLVDKFKSTIRFQKIKNFSHVVE
;
A
#
# COMPACT_ATOMS: atom_id res chain seq x y z
N ASN A 1 1.41 15.77 6.29
CA ASN A 1 2.63 15.24 6.85
C ASN A 1 2.37 14.25 8.02
N LYS A 2 1.54 14.63 9.04
CA LYS A 2 1.28 13.74 10.19
C LYS A 2 0.73 12.37 9.78
N LEU A 3 -0.23 12.34 8.88
CA LEU A 3 -0.89 11.10 8.44
C LEU A 3 0.07 10.19 7.65
N ILE A 4 0.90 10.76 6.77
CA ILE A 4 1.93 10.01 6.06
C ILE A 4 2.84 9.27 7.05
N ASN A 5 3.36 10.00 8.04
CA ASN A 5 4.25 9.43 9.05
C ASN A 5 3.56 8.37 9.94
N THR A 6 2.23 8.50 10.15
CA THR A 6 1.46 7.46 10.84
C THR A 6 1.44 6.16 10.02
N TYR A 7 1.16 6.23 8.72
CA TYR A 7 1.19 5.05 7.85
C TYR A 7 2.58 4.45 7.73
N LEU A 8 3.63 5.26 7.58
CA LEU A 8 5.02 4.78 7.54
C LEU A 8 5.38 4.03 8.83
N THR A 9 5.02 4.58 9.99
CA THR A 9 5.23 3.93 11.28
C THR A 9 4.46 2.60 11.39
N SER A 10 3.23 2.53 10.86
CA SER A 10 2.44 1.29 10.84
C SER A 10 3.05 0.19 9.97
N MET A 11 3.88 0.56 8.99
CA MET A 11 4.67 -0.35 8.15
C MET A 11 6.09 -0.57 8.70
N GLU A 12 6.32 -0.26 9.98
CA GLU A 12 7.63 -0.36 10.64
C GLU A 12 8.76 0.41 9.93
N PHE A 13 8.39 1.43 9.15
CA PHE A 13 9.33 2.28 8.45
C PHE A 13 9.46 3.64 9.16
N TYR A 14 10.49 3.77 9.97
CA TYR A 14 10.66 4.86 10.92
C TYR A 14 11.51 6.00 10.35
N VAL A 15 10.95 6.74 9.43
CA VAL A 15 11.50 7.99 8.89
C VAL A 15 10.57 9.16 9.20
N ASN A 16 11.08 10.38 9.11
CA ASN A 16 10.27 11.59 9.14
C ASN A 16 10.13 12.12 7.72
N PHE A 17 8.98 11.87 7.12
CA PHE A 17 8.64 12.34 5.80
C PHE A 17 7.89 13.67 5.90
N THR A 18 8.34 14.68 5.18
CA THR A 18 7.67 15.97 5.05
C THR A 18 7.48 16.33 3.59
N LEU A 19 6.32 16.85 3.26
CA LEU A 19 5.97 17.37 1.96
C LEU A 19 5.61 18.85 2.14
N ASP A 20 6.25 19.73 1.38
CA ASP A 20 5.98 21.16 1.41
C ASP A 20 4.80 21.55 0.50
N GLU A 21 4.47 22.84 0.43
CA GLU A 21 3.38 23.37 -0.39
C GLU A 21 3.65 23.26 -1.90
N LYS A 22 4.89 23.05 -2.29
CA LYS A 22 5.33 22.84 -3.68
C LYS A 22 5.46 21.38 -4.04
N PHE A 23 5.03 20.47 -3.14
CA PHE A 23 5.21 19.01 -3.26
C PHE A 23 6.67 18.56 -3.28
N SER A 24 7.59 19.38 -2.73
CA SER A 24 8.96 18.95 -2.51
C SER A 24 9.04 18.10 -1.25
N GLU A 25 9.66 16.94 -1.38
CA GLU A 25 9.80 15.99 -0.29
C GLU A 25 11.11 16.20 0.48
N THR A 26 11.06 15.95 1.77
CA THR A 26 12.25 15.82 2.62
C THR A 26 12.06 14.60 3.51
N ILE A 27 13.02 13.69 3.48
CA ILE A 27 12.98 12.46 4.26
C ILE A 27 14.18 12.45 5.20
N LYS A 28 13.93 12.33 6.51
CA LYS A 28 14.97 12.31 7.54
C LYS A 28 14.91 11.01 8.33
N SER A 29 16.09 10.42 8.56
CA SER A 29 16.21 9.30 9.50
C SER A 29 16.02 9.77 10.95
N ARG A 30 15.96 8.81 11.89
CA ARG A 30 16.00 9.08 13.34
C ARG A 30 17.26 9.85 13.76
N PHE A 31 18.35 9.69 13.04
CA PHE A 31 19.65 10.34 13.31
C PHE A 31 19.80 11.67 12.58
N ARG A 32 18.76 12.18 11.96
CA ARG A 32 18.67 13.46 11.21
C ARG A 32 19.43 13.49 9.89
N ASP A 33 19.91 12.35 9.37
CA ASP A 33 20.43 12.30 8.01
C ASP A 33 19.28 12.52 7.02
N GLU A 34 19.54 13.34 6.01
CA GLU A 34 18.59 13.61 4.94
C GLU A 34 18.81 12.63 3.79
N PHE A 35 17.73 12.08 3.30
CA PHE A 35 17.71 11.15 2.18
C PHE A 35 16.80 11.68 1.07
N THR A 36 17.13 11.34 -0.15
CA THR A 36 16.22 11.48 -1.29
C THR A 36 15.45 10.18 -1.48
N TYR A 37 14.30 10.24 -2.13
CA TYR A 37 13.48 9.05 -2.43
C TYR A 37 14.30 7.97 -3.17
N GLU A 38 15.19 8.37 -4.08
CA GLU A 38 16.05 7.46 -4.85
C GLU A 38 17.04 6.68 -3.99
N SER A 39 17.35 7.17 -2.79
CA SER A 39 18.32 6.51 -1.87
C SER A 39 17.76 5.24 -1.22
N PHE A 40 16.45 5.01 -1.33
CA PHE A 40 15.77 3.88 -0.72
C PHE A 40 15.73 2.65 -1.63
N SER A 41 15.71 1.48 -1.01
CA SER A 41 15.44 0.22 -1.70
C SER A 41 14.02 0.20 -2.28
N GLU A 42 13.75 -0.66 -3.26
CA GLU A 42 12.43 -0.76 -3.87
C GLU A 42 11.32 -1.11 -2.85
N GLY A 43 11.62 -1.94 -1.85
CA GLY A 43 10.66 -2.24 -0.77
C GLY A 43 10.36 -1.05 0.14
N GLU A 44 11.37 -0.21 0.42
CA GLU A 44 11.19 1.03 1.18
C GLU A 44 10.44 2.09 0.38
N LYS A 45 10.74 2.25 -0.91
CA LYS A 45 10.00 3.10 -1.83
C LYS A 45 8.53 2.71 -1.88
N MET A 46 8.24 1.42 -1.98
CA MET A 46 6.86 0.93 -1.97
C MET A 46 6.12 1.30 -0.68
N ARG A 47 6.78 1.26 0.50
CA ARG A 47 6.17 1.71 1.75
C ARG A 47 5.85 3.21 1.74
N ILE A 48 6.73 4.02 1.17
CA ILE A 48 6.50 5.47 1.00
C ILE A 48 5.31 5.71 0.07
N ASP A 49 5.26 5.05 -1.09
CA ASP A 49 4.20 5.18 -2.08
C ASP A 49 2.83 4.78 -1.50
N LEU A 50 2.78 3.69 -0.74
CA LEU A 50 1.57 3.25 -0.07
C LEU A 50 1.12 4.22 1.02
N ALA A 51 2.04 4.77 1.79
CA ALA A 51 1.73 5.79 2.80
C ALA A 51 1.15 7.06 2.16
N LEU A 52 1.69 7.47 1.01
CA LEU A 52 1.16 8.57 0.20
C LEU A 52 -0.23 8.26 -0.33
N LEU A 53 -0.43 7.08 -0.93
CA LEU A 53 -1.72 6.64 -1.47
C LEU A 53 -2.82 6.70 -0.40
N PHE A 54 -2.59 6.09 0.77
CA PHE A 54 -3.56 6.09 1.86
C PHE A 54 -3.80 7.49 2.44
N THR A 55 -2.76 8.31 2.51
CA THR A 55 -2.88 9.70 2.95
C THR A 55 -3.75 10.51 1.99
N TRP A 56 -3.50 10.43 0.69
CA TRP A 56 -4.31 11.11 -0.32
C TRP A 56 -5.75 10.65 -0.31
N ARG A 57 -5.96 9.35 -0.18
CA ARG A 57 -7.31 8.78 -0.04
C ARG A 57 -8.03 9.33 1.19
N ALA A 58 -7.38 9.37 2.35
CA ALA A 58 -7.98 9.90 3.58
C ALA A 58 -8.27 11.40 3.47
N VAL A 59 -7.38 12.18 2.86
CA VAL A 59 -7.61 13.62 2.61
C VAL A 59 -8.76 13.83 1.63
N ALA A 60 -8.86 13.03 0.57
CA ALA A 60 -9.96 13.11 -0.38
C ALA A 60 -11.30 12.81 0.29
N LYS A 61 -11.38 11.80 1.15
CA LYS A 61 -12.59 11.51 1.96
C LYS A 61 -13.02 12.66 2.86
N MET A 62 -12.05 13.35 3.47
CA MET A 62 -12.36 14.50 4.33
C MET A 62 -12.85 15.72 3.56
N LYS A 63 -12.39 15.90 2.32
CA LYS A 63 -12.69 17.10 1.51
C LYS A 63 -13.89 16.93 0.59
N ASN A 64 -14.22 15.71 0.18
CA ASN A 64 -15.27 15.44 -0.78
C ASN A 64 -16.50 14.83 -0.11
N SER A 65 -17.67 15.35 -0.45
CA SER A 65 -18.97 14.76 -0.06
C SER A 65 -19.23 13.39 -0.70
N THR A 66 -18.54 13.08 -1.80
CA THR A 66 -18.61 11.79 -2.48
C THR A 66 -17.55 10.85 -1.95
N ASN A 67 -17.98 9.85 -1.19
CA ASN A 67 -17.09 8.85 -0.61
C ASN A 67 -17.22 7.53 -1.37
N THR A 68 -16.17 7.14 -2.08
CA THR A 68 -16.10 5.82 -2.71
C THR A 68 -15.58 4.82 -1.69
N ASN A 69 -16.36 3.79 -1.38
CA ASN A 69 -15.93 2.71 -0.48
C ASN A 69 -15.29 1.54 -1.24
N LEU A 70 -14.62 1.84 -2.34
CA LEU A 70 -13.93 0.87 -3.19
C LEU A 70 -12.45 1.20 -3.28
N LEU A 71 -11.61 0.22 -3.06
CA LEU A 71 -10.18 0.26 -3.28
C LEU A 71 -9.77 -0.96 -4.10
N MET A 72 -9.15 -0.72 -5.25
CA MET A 72 -8.60 -1.77 -6.11
C MET A 72 -7.08 -1.63 -6.15
N LEU A 73 -6.39 -2.70 -5.81
CA LEU A 73 -4.93 -2.77 -5.73
C LEU A 73 -4.46 -3.85 -6.70
N ASP A 74 -3.84 -3.41 -7.79
CA ASP A 74 -3.41 -4.29 -8.87
C ASP A 74 -1.89 -4.50 -8.81
N GLU A 75 -1.47 -5.77 -8.70
CA GLU A 75 -0.08 -6.24 -8.68
C GLU A 75 0.85 -5.59 -7.62
N ILE A 76 0.30 -4.88 -6.63
CA ILE A 76 1.11 -4.21 -5.59
C ILE A 76 1.99 -5.21 -4.82
N PHE A 77 1.48 -6.40 -4.56
CA PHE A 77 2.24 -7.45 -3.86
C PHE A 77 3.24 -8.18 -4.74
N ASP A 78 3.16 -8.01 -6.06
CA ASP A 78 3.94 -8.82 -7.00
C ASP A 78 5.34 -8.28 -7.23
N SER A 79 5.60 -7.01 -6.92
CA SER A 79 6.86 -6.35 -7.23
C SER A 79 7.88 -6.39 -6.09
N SER A 80 7.74 -5.53 -5.10
CA SER A 80 8.86 -5.17 -4.23
C SER A 80 8.67 -5.48 -2.75
N LEU A 81 7.46 -5.96 -2.36
CA LEU A 81 7.20 -6.33 -0.98
C LEU A 81 7.70 -7.75 -0.69
N ASP A 82 8.53 -7.87 0.33
CA ASP A 82 8.87 -9.15 0.96
C ASP A 82 7.70 -9.65 1.84
N SER A 83 7.84 -10.82 2.45
CA SER A 83 6.80 -11.38 3.32
C SER A 83 6.44 -10.45 4.47
N THR A 84 7.44 -9.83 5.10
CA THR A 84 7.22 -8.88 6.21
C THR A 84 6.48 -7.65 5.74
N GLY A 85 6.91 -7.02 4.64
CA GLY A 85 6.22 -5.88 4.04
C GLY A 85 4.79 -6.19 3.61
N THR A 86 4.55 -7.39 3.12
CA THR A 86 3.20 -7.89 2.79
C THR A 86 2.32 -7.96 4.03
N ASP A 87 2.79 -8.55 5.13
CA ASP A 87 2.04 -8.65 6.37
C ASP A 87 1.75 -7.27 6.99
N GLU A 88 2.72 -6.36 6.97
CA GLU A 88 2.55 -4.97 7.42
C GLU A 88 1.48 -4.23 6.60
N PHE A 89 1.51 -4.40 5.29
CA PHE A 89 0.53 -3.81 4.42
C PHE A 89 -0.88 -4.37 4.65
N LEU A 90 -1.02 -5.68 4.84
CA LEU A 90 -2.29 -6.32 5.16
C LEU A 90 -2.88 -5.81 6.48
N LYS A 91 -2.04 -5.51 7.49
CA LYS A 91 -2.50 -4.85 8.72
C LYS A 91 -3.17 -3.51 8.41
N ILE A 92 -2.58 -2.69 7.52
CA ILE A 92 -3.18 -1.42 7.12
C ILE A 92 -4.51 -1.64 6.40
N LEU A 93 -4.59 -2.58 5.45
CA LEU A 93 -5.86 -2.89 4.78
C LEU A 93 -6.96 -3.27 5.77
N ASN A 94 -6.63 -4.03 6.79
CA ASN A 94 -7.57 -4.40 7.84
C ASN A 94 -8.06 -3.20 8.67
N THR A 95 -7.33 -2.10 8.72
CA THR A 95 -7.78 -0.86 9.40
C THR A 95 -8.78 -0.05 8.57
N LEU A 96 -8.94 -0.36 7.28
CA LEU A 96 -9.89 0.35 6.41
C LEU A 96 -11.36 0.02 6.70
N GLY A 97 -11.60 -0.98 7.57
CA GLY A 97 -12.93 -1.29 8.10
C GLY A 97 -13.92 -1.75 7.04
N ASP A 98 -14.99 -0.98 6.82
CA ASP A 98 -16.12 -1.35 5.94
C ASP A 98 -15.86 -1.07 4.44
N GLU A 99 -14.62 -0.87 4.03
CA GLU A 99 -14.30 -0.65 2.63
C GLU A 99 -14.24 -1.95 1.85
N ASN A 100 -14.72 -1.91 0.61
CA ASN A 100 -14.55 -3.00 -0.33
C ASN A 100 -13.14 -2.92 -0.93
N VAL A 101 -12.27 -3.82 -0.54
CA VAL A 101 -10.89 -3.89 -1.00
C VAL A 101 -10.73 -5.11 -1.91
N PHE A 102 -10.29 -4.87 -3.14
CA PHE A 102 -9.93 -5.89 -4.11
C PHE A 102 -8.42 -5.86 -4.33
N VAL A 103 -7.79 -7.00 -4.18
CA VAL A 103 -6.36 -7.18 -4.43
C VAL A 103 -6.19 -8.16 -5.58
N ILE A 104 -5.49 -7.73 -6.62
CA ILE A 104 -5.14 -8.55 -7.78
C ILE A 104 -3.66 -8.88 -7.67
N SER A 105 -3.32 -10.16 -7.75
CA SER A 105 -1.93 -10.61 -7.61
C SER A 105 -1.69 -11.96 -8.29
N HIS A 106 -0.48 -12.15 -8.77
CA HIS A 106 0.03 -13.42 -9.27
C HIS A 106 0.74 -14.26 -8.19
N LYS A 107 1.04 -13.68 -7.02
CA LYS A 107 1.72 -14.36 -5.89
C LYS A 107 0.73 -15.15 -5.03
N GLN A 108 0.25 -16.27 -5.55
CA GLN A 108 -0.74 -17.10 -4.87
C GLN A 108 -0.26 -17.57 -3.50
N ASP A 109 0.97 -18.07 -3.40
CA ASP A 109 1.50 -18.71 -2.18
C ASP A 109 1.62 -17.75 -0.99
N MET A 110 1.87 -16.45 -1.24
CA MET A 110 2.00 -15.45 -0.19
C MET A 110 0.67 -14.92 0.33
N LEU A 111 -0.40 -15.06 -0.45
CA LEU A 111 -1.71 -14.45 -0.19
C LEU A 111 -2.78 -15.48 0.19
N VAL A 112 -2.45 -16.78 0.15
CA VAL A 112 -3.36 -17.83 0.61
C VAL A 112 -3.79 -17.56 2.05
N ASP A 113 -5.08 -17.68 2.30
CA ASP A 113 -5.71 -17.48 3.63
C ASP A 113 -5.56 -16.09 4.26
N LYS A 114 -5.04 -15.12 3.51
CA LYS A 114 -4.91 -13.73 3.97
C LYS A 114 -6.18 -12.89 3.77
N PHE A 115 -7.09 -13.34 2.92
CA PHE A 115 -8.33 -12.63 2.56
C PHE A 115 -9.57 -13.45 2.90
N LYS A 116 -10.68 -12.73 3.17
CA LYS A 116 -11.99 -13.35 3.46
C LYS A 116 -12.55 -14.16 2.30
N SER A 117 -12.24 -13.76 1.08
CA SER A 117 -12.70 -14.41 -0.15
C SER A 117 -11.62 -14.33 -1.21
N THR A 118 -11.47 -15.38 -1.97
CA THR A 118 -10.52 -15.45 -3.08
C THR A 118 -11.23 -15.92 -4.33
N ILE A 119 -11.02 -15.24 -5.44
CA ILE A 119 -11.46 -15.65 -6.76
C ILE A 119 -10.21 -15.99 -7.56
N ARG A 120 -10.10 -17.22 -8.02
CA ARG A 120 -8.95 -17.68 -8.80
C ARG A 120 -9.31 -17.73 -10.28
N PHE A 121 -8.44 -17.15 -11.10
CA PHE A 121 -8.53 -17.22 -12.55
C PHE A 121 -7.41 -18.10 -13.10
N GLN A 122 -7.75 -18.97 -14.05
CA GLN A 122 -6.81 -19.80 -14.77
C GLN A 122 -7.01 -19.67 -16.27
N LYS A 123 -5.91 -19.60 -17.02
CA LYS A 123 -5.95 -19.59 -18.48
C LYS A 123 -5.95 -21.03 -19.02
N ILE A 124 -7.03 -21.40 -19.70
CA ILE A 124 -7.19 -22.71 -20.35
C ILE A 124 -7.44 -22.47 -21.83
N LYS A 125 -6.58 -22.99 -22.71
CA LYS A 125 -6.68 -22.83 -24.18
C LYS A 125 -6.94 -21.37 -24.61
N ASN A 126 -6.14 -20.44 -24.09
CA ASN A 126 -6.22 -19.00 -24.35
C ASN A 126 -7.45 -18.25 -23.79
N PHE A 127 -8.32 -18.88 -23.04
CA PHE A 127 -9.45 -18.26 -22.36
C PHE A 127 -9.26 -18.26 -20.85
N SER A 128 -9.65 -17.17 -20.18
CA SER A 128 -9.64 -17.09 -18.73
C SER A 128 -10.92 -17.73 -18.15
N HIS A 129 -10.73 -18.59 -17.18
CA HIS A 129 -11.80 -19.28 -16.46
C HIS A 129 -11.66 -18.99 -14.97
N VAL A 130 -12.79 -18.86 -14.28
CA VAL A 130 -12.83 -18.89 -12.82
C VAL A 130 -12.66 -20.32 -12.38
N VAL A 131 -11.78 -20.57 -11.42
CA VAL A 131 -11.52 -21.89 -10.83
C VAL A 131 -12.02 -21.85 -9.39
N GLU A 132 -12.84 -22.82 -9.02
CA GLU A 132 -13.33 -22.99 -7.64
C GLU A 132 -12.23 -23.52 -6.71
#